data_567bf71d490cf393fe6865a27a0a8642
#
_entry.id   567bf71d490cf393fe6865a27a0a8642
#
_cell.length_a   1.000
_cell.length_b   1.000
_cell.length_c   1.000
_cell.angle_alpha   90.00
_cell.angle_beta   90.00
_cell.angle_gamma   90.00
#
_symmetry.space_group_name_H-M   'P 1'
#
loop_
_entity.id
_entity.type
_entity.pdbx_description
1 polymer ?
#
loop_
_entity_poly.entity_id
_entity_poly.type
_entity_poly.pdbx_seq_one_letter_code
_entity_poly.pdbx_strand_id
1 'polypeptide(L)'
;MAGPGMRGRIVVLGGAGRLGRAAAEAFKSAGWQVASLVRGSSAGSAAPGTEIIEVDARDAQAVIAATSGADVVLNALNVPYADWERLALPLADTAIAAARESRATLIFPGNLYNYGAGMPARIDETTAMHPTSRKGAMRVAIETRMREAADGGLRTIVVRAGDYFGGEGRGSWLDRIIVKGIAAGRLTYPGPLDTIHEWAYLSDVAQAMVQLAERRERLAPFATLGFAGHAVTGREFVAAISRACRRDFKIDFVPWRLLKMMGVVVPVFRELTDISYLWSTPHAIDGARLTEIIGEIPRTPLDRAITASLAALGLKRRG
;
A
#
# COMPACT_ATOMS: atom_id res chain seq x y z
N MET A 1 36.32 6.51 13.49
CA MET A 1 34.85 6.50 13.60
C MET A 1 34.34 5.35 12.74
N ALA A 2 33.83 4.29 13.34
CA ALA A 2 33.24 3.20 12.59
C ALA A 2 32.01 3.77 11.83
N GLY A 3 31.95 3.55 10.53
CA GLY A 3 30.79 3.88 9.72
C GLY A 3 29.53 3.20 10.29
N PRO A 4 28.31 3.72 10.03
CA PRO A 4 27.09 3.11 10.53
C PRO A 4 27.04 1.66 10.01
N GLY A 5 27.10 0.70 10.94
CA GLY A 5 27.04 -0.72 10.62
C GLY A 5 25.76 -0.99 9.81
N MET A 6 25.88 -1.85 8.79
CA MET A 6 24.76 -2.28 7.95
C MET A 6 23.65 -2.86 8.80
N ARG A 7 22.42 -2.32 8.71
CA ARG A 7 21.28 -2.67 9.60
C ARG A 7 20.65 -4.03 9.29
N GLY A 8 20.95 -4.60 8.14
CA GLY A 8 20.44 -5.87 7.66
C GLY A 8 20.15 -5.84 6.15
N ARG A 9 19.67 -6.97 5.63
CA ARG A 9 19.31 -7.13 4.22
C ARG A 9 17.79 -7.28 4.09
N ILE A 10 17.19 -6.48 3.21
CA ILE A 10 15.78 -6.62 2.82
C ILE A 10 15.67 -7.00 1.35
N VAL A 11 14.76 -7.92 1.04
CA VAL A 11 14.33 -8.21 -0.31
C VAL A 11 12.89 -7.73 -0.50
N VAL A 12 12.69 -6.85 -1.49
CA VAL A 12 11.38 -6.25 -1.81
C VAL A 12 10.79 -6.98 -3.01
N LEU A 13 9.82 -7.86 -2.78
CA LEU A 13 9.05 -8.51 -3.83
C LEU A 13 8.13 -7.48 -4.49
N GLY A 14 8.26 -7.27 -5.80
CA GLY A 14 7.55 -6.22 -6.52
C GLY A 14 8.20 -4.83 -6.39
N GLY A 15 9.54 -4.79 -6.34
CA GLY A 15 10.34 -3.57 -6.16
C GLY A 15 10.14 -2.48 -7.24
N ALA A 16 9.61 -2.83 -8.40
CA ALA A 16 9.23 -1.88 -9.46
C ALA A 16 7.83 -1.25 -9.27
N GLY A 17 7.02 -1.77 -8.34
CA GLY A 17 5.71 -1.21 -7.98
C GLY A 17 5.86 0.05 -7.13
N ARG A 18 4.81 0.89 -7.10
CA ARG A 18 4.84 2.18 -6.37
C ARG A 18 5.25 2.03 -4.89
N LEU A 19 4.61 1.11 -4.16
CA LEU A 19 4.95 0.85 -2.76
C LEU A 19 6.32 0.19 -2.64
N GLY A 20 6.61 -0.81 -3.50
CA GLY A 20 7.90 -1.50 -3.48
C GLY A 20 9.07 -0.54 -3.70
N ARG A 21 8.93 0.38 -4.66
CA ARG A 21 9.93 1.43 -4.90
C ARG A 21 10.07 2.38 -3.72
N ALA A 22 8.97 2.90 -3.18
CA ALA A 22 9.01 3.80 -2.02
C ALA A 22 9.64 3.12 -0.78
N ALA A 23 9.32 1.85 -0.56
CA ALA A 23 9.92 1.06 0.51
C ALA A 23 11.41 0.84 0.27
N ALA A 24 11.81 0.45 -0.95
CA ALA A 24 13.22 0.26 -1.29
C ALA A 24 14.05 1.54 -1.07
N GLU A 25 13.53 2.70 -1.44
CA GLU A 25 14.15 4.00 -1.19
C GLU A 25 14.26 4.32 0.32
N ALA A 26 13.19 4.07 1.09
CA ALA A 26 13.18 4.32 2.54
C ALA A 26 14.16 3.40 3.28
N PHE A 27 14.17 2.10 2.99
CA PHE A 27 15.10 1.15 3.59
C PHE A 27 16.56 1.47 3.24
N LYS A 28 16.84 1.79 1.97
CA LYS A 28 18.17 2.22 1.53
C LYS A 28 18.63 3.47 2.28
N SER A 29 17.76 4.48 2.40
CA SER A 29 18.05 5.72 3.13
C SER A 29 18.31 5.48 4.61
N ALA A 30 17.72 4.42 5.18
CA ALA A 30 17.95 3.98 6.55
C ALA A 30 19.20 3.10 6.73
N GLY A 31 19.99 2.84 5.67
CA GLY A 31 21.25 2.08 5.74
C GLY A 31 21.07 0.56 5.63
N TRP A 32 19.95 0.08 5.09
CA TRP A 32 19.75 -1.33 4.78
C TRP A 32 20.36 -1.70 3.42
N GLN A 33 20.83 -2.93 3.29
CA GLN A 33 21.11 -3.54 1.99
C GLN A 33 19.77 -3.92 1.35
N VAL A 34 19.46 -3.35 0.20
CA VAL A 34 18.16 -3.51 -0.44
C VAL A 34 18.31 -4.23 -1.77
N ALA A 35 17.60 -5.35 -1.94
CA ALA A 35 17.40 -6.02 -3.20
C ALA A 35 15.93 -5.87 -3.65
N SER A 36 15.75 -5.43 -4.89
CA SER A 36 14.45 -5.25 -5.54
C SER A 36 14.18 -6.41 -6.49
N LEU A 37 13.24 -7.28 -6.15
CA LEU A 37 12.81 -8.37 -7.03
C LEU A 37 11.79 -7.82 -8.03
N VAL A 38 12.10 -7.93 -9.31
CA VAL A 38 11.32 -7.35 -10.40
C VAL A 38 11.20 -8.34 -11.56
N ARG A 39 10.20 -8.14 -12.43
CA ARG A 39 10.21 -8.79 -13.74
C ARG A 39 11.14 -8.02 -14.67
N GLY A 40 11.87 -8.69 -15.57
CA GLY A 40 12.86 -8.07 -16.45
C GLY A 40 12.36 -6.83 -17.19
N SER A 41 11.12 -6.86 -17.70
CA SER A 41 10.47 -5.71 -18.37
C SER A 41 10.25 -4.48 -17.46
N SER A 42 10.42 -4.63 -16.15
CA SER A 42 10.16 -3.58 -15.16
C SER A 42 11.43 -3.16 -14.38
N ALA A 43 12.60 -3.70 -14.72
CA ALA A 43 13.86 -3.44 -13.99
C ALA A 43 14.19 -1.93 -13.91
N GLY A 44 13.99 -1.18 -15.00
CA GLY A 44 14.22 0.26 -15.05
C GLY A 44 13.28 1.11 -14.16
N SER A 45 12.25 0.51 -13.58
CA SER A 45 11.31 1.18 -12.66
C SER A 45 11.64 0.93 -11.19
N ALA A 46 12.65 0.13 -10.87
CA ALA A 46 13.07 -0.10 -9.49
C ALA A 46 13.78 1.14 -8.89
N ALA A 47 13.90 1.17 -7.57
CA ALA A 47 14.57 2.26 -6.87
C ALA A 47 16.05 2.34 -7.25
N PRO A 48 16.58 3.54 -7.59
CA PRO A 48 17.97 3.69 -7.99
C PRO A 48 18.96 3.26 -6.90
N GLY A 49 20.00 2.50 -7.32
CA GLY A 49 21.08 2.06 -6.42
C GLY A 49 20.64 1.01 -5.41
N THR A 50 19.62 0.23 -5.72
CA THR A 50 19.30 -1.05 -5.09
C THR A 50 19.83 -2.18 -5.97
N GLU A 51 20.09 -3.35 -5.38
CA GLU A 51 20.35 -4.57 -6.15
C GLU A 51 19.08 -4.96 -6.93
N ILE A 52 19.22 -5.26 -8.21
CA ILE A 52 18.10 -5.70 -9.04
C ILE A 52 18.19 -7.20 -9.23
N ILE A 53 17.13 -7.92 -8.85
CA ILE A 53 17.01 -9.36 -9.06
C ILE A 53 15.83 -9.60 -10.00
N GLU A 54 16.11 -10.07 -11.20
CA GLU A 54 15.10 -10.34 -12.22
C GLU A 54 14.52 -11.74 -12.05
N VAL A 55 13.32 -11.83 -11.47
CA VAL A 55 12.61 -13.10 -11.21
C VAL A 55 11.12 -12.89 -11.44
N ASP A 56 10.46 -13.89 -12.01
CA ASP A 56 8.99 -13.95 -12.01
C ASP A 56 8.52 -14.43 -10.64
N ALA A 57 7.72 -13.62 -9.95
CA ALA A 57 7.19 -13.96 -8.63
C ALA A 57 6.27 -15.20 -8.62
N ARG A 58 5.89 -15.73 -9.78
CA ARG A 58 5.16 -17.00 -9.92
C ARG A 58 6.07 -18.23 -9.82
N ASP A 59 7.36 -18.05 -10.00
CA ASP A 59 8.35 -19.10 -9.78
C ASP A 59 8.80 -19.08 -8.31
N ALA A 60 8.13 -19.89 -7.49
CA ALA A 60 8.37 -19.93 -6.05
C ALA A 60 9.83 -20.33 -5.72
N GLN A 61 10.44 -21.24 -6.46
CA GLN A 61 11.81 -21.69 -6.21
C GLN A 61 12.82 -20.56 -6.51
N ALA A 62 12.62 -19.84 -7.61
CA ALA A 62 13.45 -18.72 -7.95
C ALA A 62 13.31 -17.56 -6.92
N VAL A 63 12.09 -17.30 -6.42
CA VAL A 63 11.86 -16.31 -5.35
C VAL A 63 12.55 -16.72 -4.05
N ILE A 64 12.43 -18.00 -3.63
CA ILE A 64 13.09 -18.54 -2.45
C ILE A 64 14.62 -18.36 -2.58
N ALA A 65 15.21 -18.73 -3.71
CA ALA A 65 16.64 -18.54 -3.94
C ALA A 65 17.06 -17.04 -3.87
N ALA A 66 16.26 -16.16 -4.46
CA ALA A 66 16.52 -14.72 -4.49
C ALA A 66 16.44 -14.06 -3.10
N THR A 67 15.67 -14.62 -2.17
CA THR A 67 15.53 -14.11 -0.80
C THR A 67 16.56 -14.67 0.18
N SER A 68 17.42 -15.56 -0.23
CA SER A 68 18.44 -16.17 0.65
C SER A 68 19.27 -15.09 1.36
N GLY A 69 19.45 -15.25 2.67
CA GLY A 69 20.16 -14.31 3.51
C GLY A 69 19.46 -12.98 3.78
N ALA A 70 18.17 -12.86 3.46
CA ALA A 70 17.39 -11.70 3.85
C ALA A 70 17.02 -11.76 5.34
N ASP A 71 17.09 -10.63 6.04
CA ASP A 71 16.53 -10.44 7.39
C ASP A 71 15.04 -10.07 7.31
N VAL A 72 14.65 -9.42 6.23
CA VAL A 72 13.27 -8.98 5.97
C VAL A 72 12.88 -9.28 4.53
N VAL A 73 11.69 -9.80 4.32
CA VAL A 73 11.03 -9.90 3.02
C VAL A 73 9.80 -8.98 3.04
N LEU A 74 9.75 -8.00 2.16
CA LEU A 74 8.56 -7.18 1.97
C LEU A 74 7.76 -7.68 0.78
N ASN A 75 6.56 -8.16 1.01
CA ASN A 75 5.64 -8.54 -0.06
C ASN A 75 4.85 -7.32 -0.58
N ALA A 76 5.44 -6.58 -1.49
CA ALA A 76 4.79 -5.45 -2.20
C ALA A 76 4.22 -5.87 -3.57
N LEU A 77 4.05 -7.17 -3.81
CA LEU A 77 3.43 -7.67 -5.04
C LEU A 77 1.99 -7.18 -5.16
N ASN A 78 1.67 -6.63 -6.31
CA ASN A 78 0.31 -6.24 -6.65
C ASN A 78 -0.01 -6.69 -8.07
N VAL A 79 -1.06 -7.45 -8.22
CA VAL A 79 -1.52 -7.95 -9.51
C VAL A 79 -2.68 -7.10 -10.04
N PRO A 80 -2.90 -7.02 -11.36
CA PRO A 80 -4.09 -6.41 -11.92
C PRO A 80 -5.36 -7.01 -11.32
N TYR A 81 -6.39 -6.22 -11.12
CA TYR A 81 -7.64 -6.67 -10.49
C TYR A 81 -8.27 -7.91 -11.15
N ALA A 82 -8.15 -8.02 -12.47
CA ALA A 82 -8.65 -9.18 -13.22
C ALA A 82 -7.95 -10.50 -12.86
N ASP A 83 -6.72 -10.44 -12.33
CA ASP A 83 -5.91 -11.60 -11.98
C ASP A 83 -5.93 -11.93 -10.48
N TRP A 84 -6.61 -11.14 -9.66
CA TRP A 84 -6.56 -11.30 -8.20
C TRP A 84 -7.01 -12.68 -7.74
N GLU A 85 -8.14 -13.18 -8.25
CA GLU A 85 -8.67 -14.50 -7.87
C GLU A 85 -7.68 -15.63 -8.16
N ARG A 86 -6.91 -15.49 -9.24
CA ARG A 86 -5.97 -16.52 -9.70
C ARG A 86 -4.59 -16.40 -9.05
N LEU A 87 -4.11 -15.21 -8.78
CA LEU A 87 -2.71 -14.98 -8.44
C LEU A 87 -2.46 -14.47 -7.02
N ALA A 88 -3.42 -13.82 -6.36
CA ALA A 88 -3.13 -13.15 -5.10
C ALA A 88 -2.74 -14.13 -3.98
N LEU A 89 -3.46 -15.24 -3.83
CA LEU A 89 -3.13 -16.26 -2.84
C LEU A 89 -1.84 -17.02 -3.18
N PRO A 90 -1.63 -17.55 -4.40
CA PRO A 90 -0.36 -18.18 -4.76
C PRO A 90 0.88 -17.30 -4.56
N LEU A 91 0.78 -16.01 -4.89
CA LEU A 91 1.89 -15.08 -4.67
C LEU A 91 2.12 -14.78 -3.18
N ALA A 92 1.07 -14.76 -2.36
CA ALA A 92 1.22 -14.66 -0.91
C ALA A 92 1.90 -15.91 -0.34
N ASP A 93 1.52 -17.10 -0.81
CA ASP A 93 2.16 -18.38 -0.43
C ASP A 93 3.64 -18.41 -0.80
N THR A 94 3.98 -17.93 -2.00
CA THR A 94 5.37 -17.79 -2.45
C THR A 94 6.15 -16.86 -1.51
N ALA A 95 5.59 -15.71 -1.12
CA ALA A 95 6.24 -14.78 -0.20
C ALA A 95 6.43 -15.37 1.21
N ILE A 96 5.43 -16.11 1.71
CA ILE A 96 5.50 -16.84 2.98
C ILE A 96 6.59 -17.91 2.94
N ALA A 97 6.64 -18.72 1.89
CA ALA A 97 7.66 -19.75 1.72
C ALA A 97 9.07 -19.15 1.65
N ALA A 98 9.24 -18.08 0.87
CA ALA A 98 10.51 -17.38 0.72
C ALA A 98 11.00 -16.80 2.06
N ALA A 99 10.12 -16.15 2.83
CA ALA A 99 10.46 -15.61 4.13
C ALA A 99 10.81 -16.73 5.15
N ARG A 100 10.10 -17.87 5.10
CA ARG A 100 10.35 -19.03 5.96
C ARG A 100 11.72 -19.65 5.70
N GLU A 101 12.04 -19.92 4.44
CA GLU A 101 13.32 -20.53 4.05
C GLU A 101 14.51 -19.59 4.39
N SER A 102 14.32 -18.30 4.26
CA SER A 102 15.34 -17.28 4.63
C SER A 102 15.39 -17.01 6.14
N ARG A 103 14.45 -17.53 6.94
CA ARG A 103 14.25 -17.16 8.35
C ARG A 103 14.03 -15.64 8.53
N ALA A 104 13.50 -14.99 7.52
CA ALA A 104 13.26 -13.56 7.49
C ALA A 104 11.93 -13.19 8.12
N THR A 105 11.80 -11.95 8.58
CA THR A 105 10.50 -11.38 8.92
C THR A 105 9.75 -11.00 7.64
N LEU A 106 8.51 -11.47 7.49
CA LEU A 106 7.65 -11.09 6.38
C LEU A 106 6.84 -9.85 6.72
N ILE A 107 6.99 -8.78 5.94
CA ILE A 107 6.16 -7.56 6.04
C ILE A 107 5.16 -7.54 4.89
N PHE A 108 3.89 -7.24 5.19
CA PHE A 108 2.81 -7.19 4.21
C PHE A 108 1.99 -5.90 4.33
N PRO A 109 1.80 -5.16 3.25
CA PRO A 109 0.91 -4.00 3.20
C PRO A 109 -0.55 -4.46 3.18
N GLY A 110 -1.22 -4.32 4.32
CA GLY A 110 -2.66 -4.54 4.46
C GLY A 110 -3.47 -3.35 3.94
N ASN A 111 -4.79 -3.51 3.89
CA ASN A 111 -5.73 -2.45 3.57
C ASN A 111 -7.01 -2.60 4.40
N LEU A 112 -8.05 -1.82 4.08
CA LEU A 112 -9.32 -1.78 4.82
C LEU A 112 -10.43 -2.65 4.21
N TYR A 113 -10.15 -3.38 3.11
CA TYR A 113 -11.15 -4.23 2.45
C TYR A 113 -11.64 -5.37 3.35
N ASN A 114 -10.81 -5.78 4.31
CA ASN A 114 -11.11 -6.83 5.30
C ASN A 114 -12.37 -6.55 6.12
N TYR A 115 -12.71 -5.27 6.34
CA TYR A 115 -13.78 -4.86 7.23
C TYR A 115 -15.15 -4.75 6.55
N GLY A 116 -15.18 -4.66 5.22
CA GLY A 116 -16.42 -4.61 4.43
C GLY A 116 -17.23 -3.32 4.61
N ALA A 117 -18.42 -3.30 4.02
CA ALA A 117 -19.29 -2.11 3.98
C ALA A 117 -19.85 -1.70 5.36
N GLY A 118 -19.85 -2.60 6.34
CA GLY A 118 -20.32 -2.35 7.71
C GLY A 118 -19.20 -1.92 8.67
N MET A 119 -18.03 -1.53 8.18
CA MET A 119 -16.93 -1.14 9.05
C MET A 119 -17.28 0.07 9.93
N PRO A 120 -16.76 0.13 11.18
CA PRO A 120 -16.95 1.30 12.04
C PRO A 120 -16.17 2.51 11.52
N ALA A 121 -16.56 3.70 11.94
CA ALA A 121 -15.89 4.95 11.57
C ALA A 121 -14.45 5.04 12.10
N ARG A 122 -14.12 4.32 13.17
CA ARG A 122 -12.76 4.19 13.72
C ARG A 122 -12.38 2.71 13.74
N ILE A 123 -11.26 2.39 13.14
CA ILE A 123 -10.76 1.02 12.94
C ILE A 123 -9.44 0.88 13.69
N ASP A 124 -9.31 -0.18 14.48
CA ASP A 124 -8.11 -0.59 15.17
C ASP A 124 -7.78 -2.07 14.90
N GLU A 125 -6.77 -2.61 15.59
CA GLU A 125 -6.34 -3.99 15.45
C GLU A 125 -7.35 -5.00 16.02
N THR A 126 -8.26 -4.57 16.89
CA THR A 126 -9.30 -5.41 17.51
C THR A 126 -10.58 -5.46 16.70
N THR A 127 -10.74 -4.55 15.74
CA THR A 127 -11.92 -4.48 14.89
C THR A 127 -12.12 -5.76 14.10
N ALA A 128 -13.30 -6.37 14.25
CA ALA A 128 -13.62 -7.63 13.58
C ALA A 128 -13.68 -7.46 12.05
N MET A 129 -13.14 -8.44 11.34
CA MET A 129 -13.12 -8.46 9.88
C MET A 129 -14.39 -9.11 9.34
N HIS A 130 -15.19 -8.35 8.60
CA HIS A 130 -16.43 -8.80 7.95
C HIS A 130 -16.45 -8.39 6.48
N PRO A 131 -15.62 -9.03 5.62
CA PRO A 131 -15.50 -8.62 4.23
C PRO A 131 -16.80 -8.80 3.48
N THR A 132 -17.24 -7.76 2.77
CA THR A 132 -18.44 -7.77 1.92
C THR A 132 -18.09 -7.78 0.43
N SER A 133 -16.81 -7.78 0.10
CA SER A 133 -16.30 -7.86 -1.26
C SER A 133 -15.40 -9.09 -1.43
N ARG A 134 -15.28 -9.57 -2.68
CA ARG A 134 -14.35 -10.67 -3.00
C ARG A 134 -12.90 -10.33 -2.69
N LYS A 135 -12.50 -9.07 -2.96
CA LYS A 135 -11.16 -8.58 -2.62
C LYS A 135 -10.92 -8.55 -1.11
N GLY A 136 -11.94 -8.17 -0.34
CA GLY A 136 -11.88 -8.22 1.11
C GLY A 136 -11.71 -9.64 1.64
N ALA A 137 -12.51 -10.58 1.14
CA ALA A 137 -12.41 -12.00 1.52
C ALA A 137 -11.01 -12.57 1.20
N MET A 138 -10.44 -12.21 0.06
CA MET A 138 -9.09 -12.63 -0.32
C MET A 138 -8.02 -12.01 0.58
N ARG A 139 -8.16 -10.74 0.98
CA ARG A 139 -7.23 -10.12 1.94
C ARG A 139 -7.29 -10.80 3.30
N VAL A 140 -8.49 -11.14 3.78
CA VAL A 140 -8.66 -11.93 5.01
C VAL A 140 -7.95 -13.29 4.87
N ALA A 141 -8.12 -13.99 3.75
CA ALA A 141 -7.48 -15.28 3.51
C ALA A 141 -5.94 -15.17 3.50
N ILE A 142 -5.36 -14.12 2.90
CA ILE A 142 -3.90 -13.88 2.93
C ILE A 142 -3.43 -13.66 4.38
N GLU A 143 -4.10 -12.82 5.15
CA GLU A 143 -3.71 -12.55 6.54
C GLU A 143 -3.89 -13.78 7.45
N THR A 144 -4.89 -14.62 7.18
CA THR A 144 -5.06 -15.92 7.85
C THR A 144 -3.87 -16.83 7.61
N ARG A 145 -3.41 -16.98 6.35
CA ARG A 145 -2.20 -17.76 6.02
C ARG A 145 -0.94 -17.22 6.67
N MET A 146 -0.82 -15.89 6.78
CA MET A 146 0.30 -15.27 7.49
C MET A 146 0.25 -15.56 9.00
N ARG A 147 -0.94 -15.59 9.60
CA ARG A 147 -1.12 -15.99 11.01
C ARG A 147 -0.74 -17.45 11.23
N GLU A 148 -1.25 -18.36 10.38
CA GLU A 148 -0.89 -19.79 10.41
C GLU A 148 0.61 -20.00 10.24
N ALA A 149 1.24 -19.22 9.36
CA ALA A 149 2.69 -19.26 9.18
C ALA A 149 3.44 -18.76 10.43
N ALA A 150 2.89 -17.79 11.14
CA ALA A 150 3.45 -17.29 12.40
C ALA A 150 3.31 -18.31 13.56
N ASP A 151 2.20 -19.03 13.62
CA ASP A 151 2.00 -20.14 14.54
C ASP A 151 3.04 -21.26 14.26
N GLY A 152 3.46 -21.40 13.00
CA GLY A 152 4.57 -22.27 12.56
C GLY A 152 5.97 -21.66 12.69
N GLY A 153 6.15 -20.56 13.42
CA GLY A 153 7.44 -19.94 13.75
C GLY A 153 7.94 -18.85 12.82
N LEU A 154 7.20 -18.47 11.76
CA LEU A 154 7.54 -17.33 10.92
C LEU A 154 7.10 -16.03 11.60
N ARG A 155 7.98 -15.04 11.66
CA ARG A 155 7.57 -13.70 12.09
C ARG A 155 6.90 -12.94 10.94
N THR A 156 5.66 -12.44 11.16
CA THR A 156 4.89 -11.72 10.16
C THR A 156 4.34 -10.40 10.70
N ILE A 157 4.40 -9.34 9.90
CA ILE A 157 3.91 -8.01 10.23
C ILE A 157 2.99 -7.54 9.12
N VAL A 158 1.73 -7.25 9.46
CA VAL A 158 0.74 -6.66 8.54
C VAL A 158 0.59 -5.19 8.89
N VAL A 159 0.88 -4.29 7.95
CA VAL A 159 0.67 -2.84 8.11
C VAL A 159 -0.58 -2.45 7.33
N ARG A 160 -1.70 -2.30 8.03
CA ARG A 160 -2.96 -1.88 7.41
C ARG A 160 -2.99 -0.37 7.25
N ALA A 161 -3.33 0.08 6.06
CA ALA A 161 -3.40 1.49 5.71
C ALA A 161 -4.64 1.78 4.86
N GLY A 162 -5.04 3.04 4.79
CA GLY A 162 -6.05 3.53 3.86
C GLY A 162 -5.59 3.50 2.40
N ASP A 163 -6.31 4.20 1.52
CA ASP A 163 -5.96 4.24 0.11
C ASP A 163 -4.61 4.93 -0.11
N TYR A 164 -3.71 4.23 -0.79
CA TYR A 164 -2.36 4.73 -1.06
C TYR A 164 -2.33 5.83 -2.11
N PHE A 165 -1.61 6.91 -1.83
CA PHE A 165 -1.30 7.96 -2.81
C PHE A 165 0.18 8.37 -2.74
N GLY A 166 0.65 9.13 -3.73
CA GLY A 166 2.06 9.54 -3.83
C GLY A 166 2.96 8.44 -4.38
N GLY A 167 4.27 8.63 -4.25
CA GLY A 167 5.28 7.80 -4.89
C GLY A 167 5.35 8.00 -6.40
N GLU A 168 6.36 7.41 -7.03
CA GLU A 168 6.52 7.46 -8.48
C GLU A 168 5.65 6.42 -9.20
N GLY A 169 5.25 6.74 -10.41
CA GLY A 169 4.40 5.90 -11.25
C GLY A 169 2.91 6.14 -11.02
N ARG A 170 2.10 5.44 -11.80
CA ARG A 170 0.63 5.55 -11.78
C ARG A 170 0.00 4.29 -11.19
N GLY A 171 -1.20 4.40 -10.62
CA GLY A 171 -1.95 3.24 -10.12
C GLY A 171 -2.75 3.48 -8.86
N SER A 172 -2.97 4.75 -8.45
CA SER A 172 -3.81 5.13 -7.32
C SER A 172 -5.13 5.77 -7.76
N TRP A 173 -6.05 5.92 -6.83
CA TRP A 173 -7.25 6.72 -7.05
C TRP A 173 -6.91 8.17 -7.39
N LEU A 174 -5.85 8.72 -6.79
CA LEU A 174 -5.43 10.09 -7.08
C LEU A 174 -5.14 10.28 -8.57
N ASP A 175 -4.27 9.46 -9.15
CA ASP A 175 -3.79 9.66 -10.54
C ASP A 175 -4.74 9.09 -11.60
N ARG A 176 -5.43 7.98 -11.31
CA ARG A 176 -6.30 7.30 -12.29
C ARG A 176 -7.67 7.92 -12.40
N ILE A 177 -8.16 8.52 -11.32
CA ILE A 177 -9.53 9.02 -11.23
C ILE A 177 -9.54 10.51 -10.86
N ILE A 178 -8.99 10.88 -9.69
CA ILE A 178 -9.23 12.23 -9.13
C ILE A 178 -8.63 13.31 -10.01
N VAL A 179 -7.36 13.20 -10.39
CA VAL A 179 -6.65 14.23 -11.17
C VAL A 179 -6.62 13.95 -12.68
N LYS A 180 -7.33 12.93 -13.16
CA LYS A 180 -7.35 12.57 -14.58
C LYS A 180 -7.76 13.75 -15.48
N GLY A 181 -8.72 14.55 -15.04
CA GLY A 181 -9.24 15.73 -15.77
C GLY A 181 -8.56 17.05 -15.40
N ILE A 182 -7.45 17.03 -14.66
CA ILE A 182 -6.83 18.23 -14.06
C ILE A 182 -6.45 19.28 -15.12
N ALA A 183 -5.95 18.87 -16.28
CA ALA A 183 -5.60 19.76 -17.39
C ALA A 183 -6.83 20.52 -17.92
N ALA A 184 -7.99 19.89 -17.95
CA ALA A 184 -9.27 20.46 -18.35
C ALA A 184 -9.99 21.24 -17.20
N GLY A 185 -9.33 21.46 -16.07
CA GLY A 185 -9.93 22.17 -14.95
C GLY A 185 -10.96 21.39 -14.15
N ARG A 186 -10.88 20.06 -14.17
CA ARG A 186 -11.85 19.16 -13.54
C ARG A 186 -11.15 18.17 -12.62
N LEU A 187 -11.74 17.90 -11.46
CA LEU A 187 -11.39 16.78 -10.60
C LEU A 187 -12.59 15.85 -10.50
N THR A 188 -12.37 14.55 -10.46
CA THR A 188 -13.44 13.56 -10.28
C THR A 188 -13.28 12.90 -8.92
N TYR A 189 -14.16 13.21 -7.96
CA TYR A 189 -14.08 12.60 -6.64
C TYR A 189 -14.99 11.36 -6.55
N PRO A 190 -14.51 10.24 -6.01
CA PRO A 190 -15.28 8.98 -6.06
C PRO A 190 -16.44 8.91 -5.06
N GLY A 191 -16.46 9.73 -4.02
CA GLY A 191 -17.48 9.70 -2.96
C GLY A 191 -18.12 11.05 -2.65
N PRO A 192 -19.00 11.12 -1.65
CA PRO A 192 -19.49 12.37 -1.11
C PRO A 192 -18.32 13.19 -0.52
N LEU A 193 -18.33 14.50 -0.76
CA LEU A 193 -17.22 15.36 -0.33
C LEU A 193 -17.12 15.54 1.20
N ASP A 194 -18.20 15.26 1.93
CA ASP A 194 -18.23 15.42 3.38
C ASP A 194 -17.96 14.09 4.13
N THR A 195 -17.71 13.00 3.40
CA THR A 195 -17.34 11.70 3.98
C THR A 195 -15.85 11.66 4.29
N ILE A 196 -15.50 11.28 5.52
CA ILE A 196 -14.10 11.05 5.93
C ILE A 196 -13.59 9.78 5.24
N HIS A 197 -12.41 9.87 4.63
CA HIS A 197 -11.72 8.79 3.97
C HIS A 197 -10.27 8.74 4.42
N GLU A 198 -9.78 7.55 4.76
CA GLU A 198 -8.40 7.34 5.20
C GLU A 198 -7.46 7.21 4.01
N TRP A 199 -6.48 8.10 3.95
CA TRP A 199 -5.45 8.13 2.92
C TRP A 199 -4.08 7.86 3.51
N ALA A 200 -3.26 7.08 2.80
CA ALA A 200 -1.91 6.75 3.23
C ALA A 200 -0.89 7.25 2.19
N TYR A 201 -0.04 8.19 2.59
CA TYR A 201 1.06 8.66 1.76
C TYR A 201 2.18 7.61 1.72
N LEU A 202 2.55 7.15 0.53
CA LEU A 202 3.44 6.00 0.36
C LEU A 202 4.80 6.16 1.05
N SER A 203 5.39 7.35 1.02
CA SER A 203 6.68 7.60 1.68
C SER A 203 6.60 7.45 3.19
N ASP A 204 5.50 7.88 3.80
CA ASP A 204 5.30 7.79 5.24
C ASP A 204 5.07 6.33 5.67
N VAL A 205 4.26 5.58 4.91
CA VAL A 205 4.07 4.13 5.12
C VAL A 205 5.40 3.38 5.01
N ALA A 206 6.20 3.70 4.00
CA ALA A 206 7.52 3.08 3.81
C ALA A 206 8.46 3.36 5.00
N GLN A 207 8.48 4.57 5.52
CA GLN A 207 9.24 4.92 6.72
C GLN A 207 8.76 4.17 7.96
N ALA A 208 7.44 4.02 8.14
CA ALA A 208 6.88 3.21 9.23
C ALA A 208 7.29 1.73 9.10
N MET A 209 7.31 1.17 7.89
CA MET A 209 7.78 -0.20 7.64
C MET A 209 9.26 -0.37 7.98
N VAL A 210 10.13 0.62 7.70
CA VAL A 210 11.54 0.61 8.15
C VAL A 210 11.62 0.53 9.66
N GLN A 211 10.90 1.40 10.38
CA GLN A 211 10.93 1.42 11.84
C GLN A 211 10.40 0.13 12.47
N LEU A 212 9.41 -0.51 11.85
CA LEU A 212 8.89 -1.81 12.26
C LEU A 212 9.92 -2.93 12.01
N ALA A 213 10.59 -2.91 10.87
CA ALA A 213 11.65 -3.86 10.56
C ALA A 213 12.80 -3.79 11.58
N GLU A 214 13.17 -2.58 12.02
CA GLU A 214 14.21 -2.37 13.04
C GLU A 214 13.80 -2.87 14.43
N ARG A 215 12.50 -2.95 14.70
CA ARG A 215 11.93 -3.38 15.99
C ARG A 215 11.29 -4.77 15.94
N ARG A 216 11.42 -5.48 14.84
CA ARG A 216 10.72 -6.74 14.54
C ARG A 216 10.83 -7.79 15.66
N GLU A 217 11.99 -7.87 16.30
CA GLU A 217 12.23 -8.85 17.37
C GLU A 217 11.40 -8.58 18.66
N ARG A 218 10.90 -7.35 18.80
CA ARG A 218 10.08 -6.94 19.96
C ARG A 218 8.59 -7.13 19.71
N LEU A 219 8.19 -7.48 18.48
CA LEU A 219 6.80 -7.68 18.12
C LEU A 219 6.36 -9.13 18.36
N ALA A 220 5.06 -9.33 18.54
CA ALA A 220 4.49 -10.67 18.54
C ALA A 220 4.80 -11.39 17.20
N PRO A 221 4.85 -12.73 17.19
CA PRO A 221 5.11 -13.50 15.96
C PRO A 221 4.19 -13.11 14.81
N PHE A 222 2.90 -12.89 15.08
CA PHE A 222 1.96 -12.25 14.16
C PHE A 222 1.56 -10.88 14.70
N ALA A 223 1.93 -9.82 14.01
CA ALA A 223 1.57 -8.46 14.37
C ALA A 223 0.73 -7.80 13.26
N THR A 224 -0.43 -7.26 13.61
CA THR A 224 -1.19 -6.36 12.75
C THR A 224 -1.15 -4.96 13.34
N LEU A 225 -0.91 -3.95 12.52
CA LEU A 225 -0.71 -2.57 12.95
C LEU A 225 -1.43 -1.63 12.00
N GLY A 226 -2.20 -0.71 12.57
CA GLY A 226 -2.91 0.34 11.83
C GLY A 226 -2.00 1.54 11.58
N PHE A 227 -1.78 1.88 10.30
CA PHE A 227 -1.10 3.10 9.91
C PHE A 227 -2.12 4.24 9.78
N ALA A 228 -2.19 5.11 10.78
CA ALA A 228 -3.02 6.31 10.76
C ALA A 228 -2.36 7.39 9.87
N GLY A 229 -2.87 7.53 8.67
CA GLY A 229 -2.40 8.51 7.69
C GLY A 229 -3.18 9.82 7.73
N HIS A 230 -3.93 10.12 6.68
CA HIS A 230 -4.76 11.32 6.56
C HIS A 230 -6.24 10.94 6.52
N ALA A 231 -6.90 10.91 7.68
CA ALA A 231 -8.35 10.81 7.78
C ALA A 231 -8.96 12.19 7.49
N VAL A 232 -9.32 12.45 6.25
CA VAL A 232 -9.83 13.75 5.79
C VAL A 232 -11.07 13.58 4.93
N THR A 233 -11.90 14.61 4.90
CA THR A 233 -13.05 14.67 3.99
C THR A 233 -12.59 14.83 2.53
N GLY A 234 -13.43 14.43 1.60
CA GLY A 234 -13.19 14.67 0.17
C GLY A 234 -13.00 16.15 -0.13
N ARG A 235 -13.71 17.03 0.58
CA ARG A 235 -13.59 18.49 0.47
C ARG A 235 -12.18 18.96 0.84
N GLU A 236 -11.63 18.49 1.96
CA GLU A 236 -10.28 18.83 2.39
C GLU A 236 -9.22 18.30 1.43
N PHE A 237 -9.41 17.08 0.93
CA PHE A 237 -8.48 16.46 -0.04
C PHE A 237 -8.45 17.24 -1.37
N VAL A 238 -9.62 17.59 -1.92
CA VAL A 238 -9.76 18.42 -3.14
C VAL A 238 -9.19 19.80 -2.92
N ALA A 239 -9.46 20.43 -1.77
CA ALA A 239 -8.90 21.74 -1.43
C ALA A 239 -7.36 21.71 -1.38
N ALA A 240 -6.75 20.64 -0.86
CA ALA A 240 -5.29 20.47 -0.89
C ALA A 240 -4.74 20.41 -2.34
N ILE A 241 -5.46 19.74 -3.27
CA ILE A 241 -5.11 19.74 -4.70
C ILE A 241 -5.22 21.14 -5.29
N SER A 242 -6.30 21.87 -4.98
CA SER A 242 -6.52 23.25 -5.46
C SER A 242 -5.42 24.20 -4.98
N ARG A 243 -5.01 24.10 -3.70
CA ARG A 243 -3.88 24.88 -3.17
C ARG A 243 -2.57 24.54 -3.85
N ALA A 244 -2.27 23.24 -4.06
CA ALA A 244 -1.05 22.81 -4.74
C ALA A 244 -0.96 23.29 -6.19
N CYS A 245 -2.11 23.39 -6.87
CA CYS A 245 -2.21 23.86 -8.27
C CYS A 245 -2.44 25.36 -8.38
N ARG A 246 -2.71 26.08 -7.29
CA ARG A 246 -3.08 27.51 -7.24
C ARG A 246 -4.24 27.84 -8.19
N ARG A 247 -5.26 26.98 -8.22
CA ARG A 247 -6.46 27.17 -9.05
C ARG A 247 -7.63 26.37 -8.51
N ASP A 248 -8.84 26.81 -8.79
CA ASP A 248 -10.06 26.08 -8.50
C ASP A 248 -10.38 25.09 -9.62
N PHE A 249 -11.12 24.06 -9.25
CA PHE A 249 -11.54 23.00 -10.16
C PHE A 249 -13.04 22.76 -10.08
N LYS A 250 -13.64 22.42 -11.20
CA LYS A 250 -14.98 21.86 -11.22
C LYS A 250 -14.89 20.41 -10.68
N ILE A 251 -15.76 20.08 -9.72
CA ILE A 251 -15.80 18.75 -9.13
C ILE A 251 -16.88 17.93 -9.81
N ASP A 252 -16.48 16.80 -10.34
CA ASP A 252 -17.35 15.77 -10.87
C ASP A 252 -17.34 14.56 -9.93
N PHE A 253 -18.33 13.69 -10.07
CA PHE A 253 -18.46 12.48 -9.27
C PHE A 253 -18.43 11.23 -10.15
N VAL A 254 -17.92 10.13 -9.58
CA VAL A 254 -17.95 8.83 -10.26
C VAL A 254 -19.41 8.34 -10.29
N PRO A 255 -19.96 8.01 -11.49
CA PRO A 255 -21.33 7.56 -11.61
C PRO A 255 -21.48 6.07 -11.23
N TRP A 256 -21.34 5.75 -9.94
CA TRP A 256 -21.30 4.37 -9.43
C TRP A 256 -22.49 3.52 -9.87
N ARG A 257 -23.70 4.11 -9.93
CA ARG A 257 -24.92 3.39 -10.39
C ARG A 257 -24.76 2.89 -11.83
N LEU A 258 -24.26 3.76 -12.71
CA LEU A 258 -24.02 3.41 -14.12
C LEU A 258 -22.92 2.37 -14.23
N LEU A 259 -21.80 2.54 -13.53
CA LEU A 259 -20.70 1.58 -13.53
C LEU A 259 -21.13 0.21 -12.98
N LYS A 260 -22.00 0.18 -11.97
CA LYS A 260 -22.55 -1.06 -11.42
C LYS A 260 -23.43 -1.78 -12.46
N MET A 261 -24.27 -1.07 -13.20
CA MET A 261 -25.05 -1.65 -14.30
C MET A 261 -24.15 -2.19 -15.41
N MET A 262 -23.14 -1.43 -15.82
CA MET A 262 -22.17 -1.86 -16.83
C MET A 262 -21.30 -3.03 -16.34
N GLY A 263 -21.07 -3.17 -15.05
CA GLY A 263 -20.30 -4.25 -14.42
C GLY A 263 -20.91 -5.64 -14.62
N VAL A 264 -22.20 -5.73 -14.97
CA VAL A 264 -22.84 -7.02 -15.33
C VAL A 264 -22.19 -7.61 -16.60
N VAL A 265 -21.81 -6.77 -17.56
CA VAL A 265 -21.25 -7.19 -18.85
C VAL A 265 -19.73 -6.97 -18.91
N VAL A 266 -19.22 -5.92 -18.28
CA VAL A 266 -17.80 -5.53 -18.36
C VAL A 266 -17.08 -5.79 -17.03
N PRO A 267 -16.22 -6.83 -16.96
CA PRO A 267 -15.60 -7.28 -15.71
C PRO A 267 -14.85 -6.18 -14.94
N VAL A 268 -14.16 -5.26 -15.65
CA VAL A 268 -13.39 -4.20 -14.98
C VAL A 268 -14.28 -3.26 -14.14
N PHE A 269 -15.51 -2.99 -14.59
CA PHE A 269 -16.43 -2.17 -13.81
C PHE A 269 -17.01 -2.91 -12.62
N ARG A 270 -17.21 -4.23 -12.72
CA ARG A 270 -17.57 -5.07 -11.58
C ARG A 270 -16.50 -5.02 -10.51
N GLU A 271 -15.23 -5.14 -10.92
CA GLU A 271 -14.09 -5.08 -10.00
C GLU A 271 -13.93 -3.73 -9.30
N LEU A 272 -14.20 -2.63 -10.02
CA LEU A 272 -14.16 -1.28 -9.43
C LEU A 272 -15.32 -1.05 -8.45
N THR A 273 -16.52 -1.54 -8.79
CA THR A 273 -17.71 -1.33 -7.97
C THR A 273 -17.75 -2.22 -6.73
N ASP A 274 -17.00 -3.32 -6.72
CA ASP A 274 -16.87 -4.25 -5.58
C ASP A 274 -16.37 -3.56 -4.30
N ILE A 275 -15.53 -2.53 -4.45
CA ILE A 275 -14.96 -1.76 -3.33
C ILE A 275 -15.51 -0.33 -3.24
N SER A 276 -16.57 -0.01 -4.01
CA SER A 276 -17.13 1.35 -4.06
C SER A 276 -17.72 1.83 -2.73
N TYR A 277 -18.10 0.90 -1.83
CA TYR A 277 -18.61 1.22 -0.50
C TYR A 277 -17.64 2.04 0.35
N LEU A 278 -16.33 1.88 0.15
CA LEU A 278 -15.30 2.64 0.86
C LEU A 278 -15.48 4.15 0.71
N TRP A 279 -16.00 4.59 -0.41
CA TRP A 279 -16.18 6.01 -0.71
C TRP A 279 -17.39 6.64 -0.01
N SER A 280 -18.34 5.82 0.42
CA SER A 280 -19.56 6.26 1.13
C SER A 280 -19.58 5.88 2.61
N THR A 281 -18.62 5.09 3.07
CA THR A 281 -18.50 4.68 4.47
C THR A 281 -17.41 5.51 5.14
N PRO A 282 -17.73 6.37 6.13
CA PRO A 282 -16.71 7.12 6.87
C PRO A 282 -15.76 6.15 7.58
N HIS A 283 -14.45 6.37 7.47
CA HIS A 283 -13.47 5.54 8.15
C HIS A 283 -12.16 6.27 8.40
N ALA A 284 -11.56 5.92 9.54
CA ALA A 284 -10.25 6.36 9.97
C ALA A 284 -9.55 5.22 10.73
N ILE A 285 -8.24 5.14 10.64
CA ILE A 285 -7.43 4.16 11.37
C ILE A 285 -6.97 4.76 12.69
N ASP A 286 -7.10 4.00 13.78
CA ASP A 286 -6.46 4.29 15.05
C ASP A 286 -5.00 3.81 15.00
N GLY A 287 -4.07 4.74 15.06
CA GLY A 287 -2.64 4.45 15.04
C GLY A 287 -2.00 4.29 16.43
N ALA A 288 -2.77 4.19 17.50
CA ALA A 288 -2.25 4.18 18.87
C ALA A 288 -1.22 3.07 19.08
N ARG A 289 -1.55 1.83 18.66
CA ARG A 289 -0.65 0.68 18.80
C ARG A 289 0.64 0.84 17.98
N LEU A 290 0.55 1.38 16.77
CA LEU A 290 1.74 1.67 15.97
C LEU A 290 2.60 2.73 16.65
N THR A 291 1.97 3.79 17.20
CA THR A 291 2.66 4.85 17.96
C THR A 291 3.38 4.31 19.18
N GLU A 292 2.79 3.40 19.94
CA GLU A 292 3.45 2.73 21.09
C GLU A 292 4.75 2.00 20.66
N ILE A 293 4.77 1.43 19.46
CA ILE A 293 5.89 0.63 18.98
C ILE A 293 7.00 1.50 18.39
N ILE A 294 6.64 2.45 17.53
CA ILE A 294 7.64 3.22 16.77
C ILE A 294 7.85 4.64 17.29
N GLY A 295 7.05 5.09 18.25
CA GLY A 295 7.02 6.47 18.72
C GLY A 295 6.09 7.31 17.84
N GLU A 296 6.62 8.23 17.07
CA GLU A 296 5.83 9.07 16.16
C GLU A 296 5.61 8.37 14.82
N ILE A 297 4.35 8.28 14.38
CA ILE A 297 4.02 7.77 13.04
C ILE A 297 4.48 8.83 12.02
N PRO A 298 5.30 8.46 11.01
CA PRO A 298 5.65 9.37 9.93
C PRO A 298 4.40 9.96 9.27
N ARG A 299 4.31 11.28 9.24
CA ARG A 299 3.15 11.97 8.69
C ARG A 299 3.54 13.28 8.01
N THR A 300 3.80 13.20 6.72
CA THR A 300 4.00 14.38 5.88
C THR A 300 2.72 15.20 5.82
N PRO A 301 2.71 16.52 6.10
CA PRO A 301 1.50 17.35 5.98
C PRO A 301 0.81 17.16 4.63
N LEU A 302 -0.54 17.06 4.63
CA LEU A 302 -1.33 16.74 3.43
C LEU A 302 -0.97 17.61 2.22
N ASP A 303 -0.84 18.92 2.40
CA ASP A 303 -0.51 19.84 1.31
C ASP A 303 0.87 19.55 0.69
N ARG A 304 1.84 19.14 1.50
CA ARG A 304 3.17 18.74 1.03
C ARG A 304 3.10 17.40 0.30
N ALA A 305 2.38 16.43 0.86
CA ALA A 305 2.20 15.11 0.27
C ALA A 305 1.49 15.20 -1.10
N ILE A 306 0.42 16.00 -1.20
CA ILE A 306 -0.29 16.26 -2.46
C ILE A 306 0.62 16.98 -3.45
N THR A 307 1.35 18.03 -3.03
CA THR A 307 2.26 18.77 -3.90
C THR A 307 3.34 17.87 -4.48
N ALA A 308 3.96 17.02 -3.65
CA ALA A 308 4.96 16.04 -4.09
C ALA A 308 4.36 15.00 -5.04
N SER A 309 3.14 14.51 -4.75
CA SER A 309 2.43 13.55 -5.59
C SER A 309 2.13 14.11 -6.98
N LEU A 310 1.65 15.35 -7.07
CA LEU A 310 1.37 16.01 -8.35
C LEU A 310 2.66 16.29 -9.13
N ALA A 311 3.74 16.64 -8.45
CA ALA A 311 5.05 16.82 -9.08
C ALA A 311 5.58 15.51 -9.69
N ALA A 312 5.49 14.39 -8.94
CA ALA A 312 5.89 13.07 -9.43
C ALA A 312 5.06 12.61 -10.65
N LEU A 313 3.82 13.07 -10.76
CA LEU A 313 2.96 12.80 -11.92
C LEU A 313 3.19 13.77 -13.10
N GLY A 314 4.09 14.76 -12.96
CA GLY A 314 4.31 15.80 -13.97
C GLY A 314 3.15 16.81 -14.10
N LEU A 315 2.25 16.87 -13.09
CA LEU A 315 1.03 17.68 -13.11
C LEU A 315 1.19 19.04 -12.41
N LYS A 316 2.32 19.28 -11.74
CA LYS A 316 2.63 20.58 -11.17
C LYS A 316 3.11 21.50 -12.30
N ARG A 317 2.48 22.68 -12.50
CA ARG A 317 3.06 23.72 -13.37
C ARG A 317 4.47 24.04 -12.84
N ARG A 318 5.48 23.99 -13.74
CA ARG A 318 6.74 24.68 -13.49
C ARG A 318 6.37 26.17 -13.41
N GLY A 319 6.51 26.74 -12.21
CA GLY A 319 6.37 28.18 -12.01
C GLY A 319 7.44 28.94 -12.74
#